data_0b1b3d294b85a4812cbe08c1c83f28c3
#
_entry.id   0b1b3d294b85a4812cbe08c1c83f28c3
#
_cell.length_a   1.000
_cell.length_b   1.000
_cell.length_c   1.000
_cell.angle_alpha   90.00
_cell.angle_beta   90.00
_cell.angle_gamma   90.00
#
_symmetry.space_group_name_H-M   'P 1'
#
loop_
_entity.id
_entity.type
_entity.pdbx_description
1 polymer ?
#
loop_
_entity_poly.entity_id
_entity_poly.type
_entity_poly.pdbx_seq_one_letter_code
_entity_poly.pdbx_strand_id
1 'polypeptide(L)'
;EMFTAIEGQGAFLNGTKITASETTELSRSLLCGDLGYVDEKAGFALDLVRSLWPGMYSIRFMGSSGLGLAYAAAGRVDLYFHHSLMPWDLAGGLVLAQEAGAKVVDRQGNDGTLFTPSVIVSSPILVEEFLKATEGQPWRTAG
;
A
#
# COMPACT_ATOMS: atom_id res chain seq x y z
N GLU A 1 5.89 -17.23 -9.02
CA GLU A 1 6.78 -16.16 -8.61
C GLU A 1 7.07 -16.28 -7.10
N MET A 2 8.34 -16.20 -6.74
CA MET A 2 8.76 -16.23 -5.33
C MET A 2 9.36 -14.87 -4.96
N PHE A 3 8.70 -14.17 -4.07
CA PHE A 3 9.20 -12.93 -3.46
C PHE A 3 9.92 -13.27 -2.17
N THR A 4 11.13 -12.75 -1.98
CA THR A 4 11.94 -12.98 -0.79
C THR A 4 12.59 -11.69 -0.32
N ALA A 5 12.71 -11.51 0.99
CA ALA A 5 13.46 -10.43 1.60
C ALA A 5 14.02 -10.86 2.96
N ILE A 6 15.17 -10.32 3.29
CA ILE A 6 15.82 -10.45 4.61
C ILE A 6 16.24 -9.04 5.01
N GLU A 7 15.98 -8.66 6.25
CA GLU A 7 16.35 -7.35 6.78
C GLU A 7 17.83 -7.02 6.52
N GLY A 8 18.07 -5.86 5.91
CA GLY A 8 19.39 -5.37 5.52
C GLY A 8 19.98 -6.00 4.27
N GLN A 9 19.27 -6.91 3.58
CA GLN A 9 19.82 -7.62 2.41
C GLN A 9 19.08 -7.33 1.10
N GLY A 10 17.99 -6.56 1.15
CA GLY A 10 17.17 -6.21 0.00
C GLY A 10 16.04 -7.20 -0.28
N ALA A 11 15.23 -6.85 -1.26
CA ALA A 11 14.08 -7.65 -1.72
C ALA A 11 14.33 -8.22 -3.12
N PHE A 12 13.82 -9.42 -3.38
CA PHE A 12 14.06 -10.16 -4.62
C PHE A 12 12.79 -10.84 -5.12
N LEU A 13 12.66 -10.94 -6.43
CA LEU A 13 11.68 -11.76 -7.14
C LEU A 13 12.41 -12.81 -7.96
N ASN A 14 12.19 -14.09 -7.66
CA ASN A 14 12.89 -15.21 -8.30
C ASN A 14 14.42 -15.02 -8.32
N GLY A 15 15.00 -14.47 -7.25
CA GLY A 15 16.43 -14.20 -7.13
C GLY A 15 16.94 -12.92 -7.80
N THR A 16 16.08 -12.19 -8.52
CA THR A 16 16.42 -10.88 -9.10
C THR A 16 15.99 -9.77 -8.14
N LYS A 17 16.89 -8.83 -7.87
CA LYS A 17 16.60 -7.68 -6.98
C LYS A 17 15.44 -6.84 -7.52
N ILE A 18 14.53 -6.46 -6.63
CA ILE A 18 13.39 -5.58 -6.93
C ILE A 18 13.48 -4.29 -6.12
N THR A 19 12.84 -3.24 -6.64
CA THR A 19 12.67 -1.95 -5.98
C THR A 19 11.23 -1.48 -6.15
N ALA A 20 10.73 -0.73 -5.16
CA ALA A 20 9.45 -0.07 -5.26
C ALA A 20 9.44 0.97 -6.38
N SER A 21 8.24 1.37 -6.81
CA SER A 21 8.05 2.41 -7.82
C SER A 21 8.64 3.74 -7.37
N GLU A 22 9.20 4.49 -8.31
CA GLU A 22 9.69 5.86 -8.11
C GLU A 22 8.66 6.93 -8.51
N THR A 23 7.43 6.52 -8.84
CA THR A 23 6.34 7.45 -9.18
C THR A 23 6.08 8.39 -8.02
N THR A 24 5.98 9.68 -8.31
CA THR A 24 5.79 10.75 -7.31
C THR A 24 4.45 11.46 -7.45
N GLU A 25 3.79 11.36 -8.60
CA GLU A 25 2.55 12.05 -8.91
C GLU A 25 1.34 11.10 -8.81
N LEU A 26 0.37 11.44 -7.98
CA LEU A 26 -0.86 10.64 -7.83
C LEU A 26 -1.61 10.47 -9.15
N SER A 27 -1.66 11.52 -9.98
CA SER A 27 -2.32 11.51 -11.30
C SER A 27 -1.77 10.48 -12.29
N ARG A 28 -0.54 10.05 -12.09
CA ARG A 28 0.15 9.06 -12.93
C ARG A 28 0.22 7.69 -12.28
N SER A 29 -0.31 7.55 -11.07
CA SER A 29 -0.12 6.37 -10.25
C SER A 29 -1.16 5.29 -10.52
N LEU A 30 -0.69 4.05 -10.62
CA LEU A 30 -1.50 2.85 -10.53
C LEU A 30 -1.64 2.47 -9.06
N LEU A 31 -2.83 2.68 -8.52
CA LEU A 31 -3.13 2.31 -7.15
C LEU A 31 -3.56 0.84 -7.06
N CYS A 32 -3.33 0.24 -5.92
CA CYS A 32 -3.86 -1.06 -5.53
C CYS A 32 -4.43 -0.96 -4.11
N GLY A 33 -5.59 -1.54 -3.89
CA GLY A 33 -6.19 -1.61 -2.58
C GLY A 33 -7.03 -2.87 -2.45
N ASP A 34 -7.51 -3.12 -1.25
CA ASP A 34 -8.45 -4.20 -1.00
C ASP A 34 -9.55 -3.73 -0.04
N LEU A 35 -10.72 -4.36 -0.15
CA LEU A 35 -11.91 -3.92 0.58
C LEU A 35 -12.00 -4.55 1.99
N GLY A 36 -11.25 -5.64 2.24
CA GLY A 36 -11.36 -6.39 3.49
C GLY A 36 -12.70 -7.12 3.63
N TYR A 37 -13.05 -7.49 4.86
CA TYR A 37 -14.23 -8.32 5.17
C TYR A 37 -15.28 -7.61 6.01
N VAL A 38 -15.13 -6.29 6.24
CA VAL A 38 -16.06 -5.48 7.02
C VAL A 38 -16.73 -4.49 6.06
N ASP A 39 -18.02 -4.70 5.79
CA ASP A 39 -18.79 -3.97 4.77
C ASP A 39 -18.72 -2.43 4.92
N GLU A 40 -18.82 -1.93 6.15
CA GLU A 40 -18.73 -0.49 6.41
C GLU A 40 -17.35 0.06 6.02
N LYS A 41 -16.28 -0.65 6.39
CA LYS A 41 -14.90 -0.25 6.07
C LYS A 41 -14.62 -0.37 4.57
N ALA A 42 -15.20 -1.38 3.91
CA ALA A 42 -15.17 -1.52 2.46
C ALA A 42 -15.86 -0.32 1.77
N GLY A 43 -16.99 0.13 2.30
CA GLY A 43 -17.67 1.34 1.85
C GLY A 43 -16.76 2.56 1.89
N PHE A 44 -16.08 2.81 3.00
CA PHE A 44 -15.12 3.91 3.10
C PHE A 44 -13.96 3.80 2.12
N ALA A 45 -13.47 2.59 1.82
CA ALA A 45 -12.43 2.39 0.83
C ALA A 45 -12.93 2.71 -0.60
N LEU A 46 -14.16 2.34 -0.93
CA LEU A 46 -14.79 2.68 -2.22
C LEU A 46 -15.05 4.19 -2.35
N ASP A 47 -15.51 4.86 -1.29
CA ASP A 47 -15.69 6.30 -1.26
C ASP A 47 -14.36 7.05 -1.41
N LEU A 48 -13.29 6.54 -0.78
CA LEU A 48 -11.94 7.05 -0.97
C LEU A 48 -11.54 7.00 -2.44
N VAL A 49 -11.68 5.83 -3.09
CA VAL A 49 -11.35 5.66 -4.51
C VAL A 49 -12.19 6.59 -5.38
N ARG A 50 -13.48 6.72 -5.09
CA ARG A 50 -14.36 7.65 -5.79
C ARG A 50 -13.91 9.10 -5.65
N SER A 51 -13.43 9.50 -4.47
CA SER A 51 -12.95 10.86 -4.23
C SER A 51 -11.64 11.17 -4.97
N LEU A 52 -10.80 10.16 -5.18
CA LEU A 52 -9.54 10.29 -5.92
C LEU A 52 -9.73 10.28 -7.43
N TRP A 53 -10.84 9.73 -7.94
CA TRP A 53 -11.10 9.67 -9.37
C TRP A 53 -11.63 11.03 -9.88
N PRO A 54 -11.12 11.56 -11.04
CA PRO A 54 -10.15 10.98 -11.99
C PRO A 54 -8.68 11.34 -11.73
N GLY A 55 -8.32 11.75 -10.54
CA GLY A 55 -6.98 12.24 -10.16
C GLY A 55 -5.91 11.15 -9.98
N MET A 56 -6.13 9.94 -10.50
CA MET A 56 -5.17 8.84 -10.55
C MET A 56 -5.19 8.15 -11.92
N TYR A 57 -4.14 7.42 -12.27
CA TYR A 57 -4.10 6.69 -13.54
C TYR A 57 -5.09 5.52 -13.57
N SER A 58 -5.09 4.67 -12.57
CA SER A 58 -6.02 3.54 -12.44
C SER A 58 -5.97 2.93 -11.05
N ILE A 59 -6.90 1.98 -10.77
CA ILE A 59 -6.93 1.20 -9.53
C ILE A 59 -7.09 -0.29 -9.81
N ARG A 60 -6.55 -1.11 -8.93
CA ARG A 60 -6.74 -2.57 -8.88
C ARG A 60 -7.21 -2.99 -7.50
N PHE A 61 -8.12 -3.94 -7.46
CA PHE A 61 -8.50 -4.68 -6.26
C PHE A 61 -8.14 -6.14 -6.48
N MET A 62 -7.19 -6.66 -5.69
CA MET A 62 -6.62 -7.99 -5.91
C MET A 62 -7.22 -9.04 -4.98
N GLY A 63 -7.81 -8.61 -3.87
CA GLY A 63 -8.36 -9.52 -2.86
C GLY A 63 -7.26 -10.30 -2.12
N SER A 64 -6.05 -9.77 -2.07
CA SER A 64 -4.91 -10.40 -1.40
C SER A 64 -3.92 -9.34 -0.94
N SER A 65 -3.84 -9.13 0.37
CA SER A 65 -2.88 -8.21 0.98
C SER A 65 -1.43 -8.60 0.71
N GLY A 66 -1.11 -9.89 0.80
CA GLY A 66 0.22 -10.40 0.49
C GLY A 66 0.64 -10.10 -0.94
N LEU A 67 -0.27 -10.26 -1.90
CA LEU A 67 0.01 -9.96 -3.30
C LEU A 67 0.11 -8.44 -3.54
N GLY A 68 -0.78 -7.64 -2.95
CA GLY A 68 -0.75 -6.19 -3.05
C GLY A 68 0.56 -5.59 -2.52
N LEU A 69 1.00 -6.04 -1.34
CA LEU A 69 2.28 -5.63 -0.74
C LEU A 69 3.48 -6.06 -1.60
N ALA A 70 3.49 -7.30 -2.09
CA ALA A 70 4.56 -7.80 -2.95
C ALA A 70 4.64 -7.03 -4.28
N TYR A 71 3.50 -6.67 -4.85
CA TYR A 71 3.45 -5.89 -6.10
C TYR A 71 3.87 -4.43 -5.89
N ALA A 72 3.55 -3.83 -4.74
CA ALA A 72 4.07 -2.52 -4.38
C ALA A 72 5.60 -2.55 -4.19
N ALA A 73 6.12 -3.59 -3.51
CA ALA A 73 7.56 -3.80 -3.35
C ALA A 73 8.29 -4.00 -4.69
N ALA A 74 7.64 -4.61 -5.68
CA ALA A 74 8.20 -4.85 -7.01
C ALA A 74 7.97 -3.69 -8.01
N GLY A 75 7.34 -2.59 -7.59
CA GLY A 75 7.02 -1.46 -8.48
C GLY A 75 5.98 -1.79 -9.56
N ARG A 76 5.23 -2.89 -9.42
CA ARG A 76 4.16 -3.27 -10.36
C ARG A 76 2.89 -2.47 -10.15
N VAL A 77 2.68 -1.98 -8.94
CA VAL A 77 1.73 -0.93 -8.60
C VAL A 77 2.50 0.17 -7.88
N ASP A 78 2.06 1.40 -8.00
CA ASP A 78 2.78 2.55 -7.46
C ASP A 78 2.46 2.77 -5.98
N LEU A 79 1.25 2.41 -5.55
CA LEU A 79 0.82 2.51 -4.16
C LEU A 79 -0.15 1.38 -3.82
N TYR A 80 0.05 0.75 -2.66
CA TYR A 80 -0.91 -0.17 -2.06
C TYR A 80 -1.49 0.41 -0.77
N PHE A 81 -2.79 0.23 -0.53
CA PHE A 81 -3.44 0.63 0.71
C PHE A 81 -4.47 -0.37 1.19
N HIS A 82 -4.57 -0.54 2.51
CA HIS A 82 -5.58 -1.36 3.17
C HIS A 82 -5.91 -0.79 4.56
N HIS A 83 -7.16 -0.91 4.99
CA HIS A 83 -7.64 -0.31 6.25
C HIS A 83 -7.66 -1.25 7.45
N SER A 84 -7.55 -2.57 7.23
CA SER A 84 -7.69 -3.54 8.31
C SER A 84 -6.98 -4.86 7.97
N LEU A 85 -5.76 -5.00 8.45
CA LEU A 85 -4.91 -6.18 8.29
C LEU A 85 -4.51 -6.75 9.66
N MET A 86 -4.32 -8.05 9.68
CA MET A 86 -3.78 -8.74 10.85
C MET A 86 -2.25 -8.88 10.72
N PRO A 87 -1.51 -9.10 11.82
CA PRO A 87 -0.05 -9.21 11.76
C PRO A 87 0.46 -10.25 10.75
N TRP A 88 -0.22 -11.36 10.59
CA TRP A 88 0.15 -12.41 9.63
C TRP A 88 -0.08 -12.02 8.17
N ASP A 89 -0.98 -11.05 7.90
CA ASP A 89 -1.17 -10.48 6.55
C ASP A 89 -0.04 -9.52 6.18
N LEU A 90 0.54 -8.85 7.18
CA LEU A 90 1.57 -7.82 7.00
C LEU A 90 2.99 -8.36 7.03
N ALA A 91 3.29 -9.37 7.83
CA ALA A 91 4.65 -9.73 8.22
C ALA A 91 5.62 -9.87 7.03
N GLY A 92 5.28 -10.69 6.05
CA GLY A 92 6.12 -10.89 4.87
C GLY A 92 6.18 -9.67 3.96
N GLY A 93 5.02 -9.04 3.73
CA GLY A 93 4.89 -7.89 2.85
C GLY A 93 5.57 -6.64 3.39
N LEU A 94 5.58 -6.46 4.71
CA LEU A 94 6.25 -5.33 5.38
C LEU A 94 7.76 -5.36 5.13
N VAL A 95 8.40 -6.52 5.34
CA VAL A 95 9.84 -6.69 5.09
C VAL A 95 10.14 -6.52 3.60
N LEU A 96 9.34 -7.12 2.72
CA LEU A 96 9.50 -6.94 1.26
C LEU A 96 9.46 -5.46 0.86
N ALA A 97 8.47 -4.72 1.33
CA ALA A 97 8.30 -3.31 0.99
C ALA A 97 9.45 -2.45 1.52
N GLN A 98 9.84 -2.62 2.78
CA GLN A 98 10.95 -1.89 3.40
C GLN A 98 12.27 -2.17 2.70
N GLU A 99 12.58 -3.42 2.42
CA GLU A 99 13.81 -3.84 1.74
C GLU A 99 13.83 -3.45 0.25
N ALA A 100 12.67 -3.23 -0.37
CA ALA A 100 12.53 -2.67 -1.71
C ALA A 100 12.63 -1.13 -1.74
N GLY A 101 12.81 -0.47 -0.60
CA GLY A 101 12.93 0.98 -0.48
C GLY A 101 11.60 1.74 -0.45
N ALA A 102 10.48 1.06 -0.25
CA ALA A 102 9.20 1.72 -0.07
C ALA A 102 9.08 2.33 1.34
N LYS A 103 8.32 3.43 1.43
CA LYS A 103 7.82 3.95 2.70
C LYS A 103 6.55 3.19 3.07
N VAL A 104 6.46 2.76 4.33
CA VAL A 104 5.30 2.07 4.88
C VAL A 104 4.74 2.89 6.03
N VAL A 105 3.48 3.30 5.94
CA VAL A 105 2.80 4.07 6.99
C VAL A 105 1.41 3.52 7.26
N ASP A 106 0.83 3.89 8.40
CA ASP A 106 -0.59 3.65 8.69
C ASP A 106 -1.50 4.68 8.00
N ARG A 107 -2.81 4.57 8.20
CA ARG A 107 -3.81 5.52 7.66
C ARG A 107 -3.60 6.95 8.15
N GLN A 108 -2.98 7.16 9.30
CA GLN A 108 -2.71 8.47 9.88
C GLN A 108 -1.38 9.05 9.42
N GLY A 109 -0.54 8.26 8.76
CA GLY A 109 0.78 8.67 8.29
C GLY A 109 1.91 8.39 9.27
N ASN A 110 1.65 7.65 10.36
CA ASN A 110 2.70 7.19 11.26
C ASN A 110 3.41 5.97 10.66
N ASP A 111 4.63 5.69 11.10
CA ASP A 111 5.39 4.55 10.64
C ASP A 111 4.61 3.23 10.83
N GLY A 112 4.50 2.47 9.76
CA GLY A 112 3.83 1.19 9.75
C GLY A 112 4.64 0.13 10.45
N THR A 113 3.99 -0.62 11.34
CA THR A 113 4.57 -1.74 12.07
C THR A 113 3.74 -3.00 11.88
N LEU A 114 4.25 -4.14 12.33
CA LEU A 114 3.51 -5.41 12.32
C LEU A 114 2.15 -5.33 13.03
N PHE A 115 2.01 -4.45 14.01
CA PHE A 115 0.81 -4.31 14.82
C PHE A 115 -0.11 -3.15 14.39
N THR A 116 0.25 -2.45 13.32
CA THR A 116 -0.58 -1.39 12.74
C THR A 116 -1.64 -2.03 11.84
N PRO A 117 -2.95 -1.87 12.11
CA PRO A 117 -3.99 -2.60 11.37
C PRO A 117 -4.21 -2.10 9.96
N SER A 118 -3.70 -0.91 9.63
CA SER A 118 -3.81 -0.32 8.30
C SER A 118 -2.45 -0.08 7.68
N VAL A 119 -2.39 -0.04 6.37
CA VAL A 119 -1.14 0.15 5.65
C VAL A 119 -1.32 1.01 4.40
N ILE A 120 -0.35 1.86 4.16
CA ILE A 120 -0.10 2.56 2.89
C ILE A 120 1.37 2.32 2.55
N VAL A 121 1.63 1.80 1.36
CA VAL A 121 2.98 1.45 0.87
C VAL A 121 3.20 2.10 -0.48
N SER A 122 4.24 2.92 -0.59
CA SER A 122 4.63 3.57 -1.85
C SER A 122 6.01 4.23 -1.73
N SER A 123 6.41 5.01 -2.75
CA SER A 123 7.52 5.96 -2.61
C SER A 123 7.21 7.01 -1.52
N PRO A 124 8.21 7.57 -0.84
CA PRO A 124 7.98 8.58 0.21
C PRO A 124 7.12 9.77 -0.27
N ILE A 125 7.40 10.29 -1.47
CA ILE A 125 6.69 11.44 -2.02
C ILE A 125 5.23 11.08 -2.33
N LEU A 126 4.98 9.92 -2.95
CA LEU A 126 3.63 9.51 -3.29
C LEU A 126 2.79 9.18 -2.04
N VAL A 127 3.41 8.68 -0.97
CA VAL A 127 2.75 8.54 0.34
C VAL A 127 2.25 9.90 0.84
N GLU A 128 3.08 10.94 0.79
CA GLU A 128 2.70 12.29 1.23
C GLU A 128 1.58 12.88 0.36
N GLU A 129 1.67 12.73 -0.97
CA GLU A 129 0.60 13.15 -1.87
C GLU A 129 -0.73 12.43 -1.61
N PHE A 130 -0.68 11.11 -1.41
CA PHE A 130 -1.87 10.33 -1.10
C PHE A 130 -2.48 10.75 0.24
N LEU A 131 -1.68 10.92 1.27
CA LEU A 131 -2.13 11.38 2.59
C LEU A 131 -2.81 12.75 2.51
N LYS A 132 -2.26 13.67 1.73
CA LYS A 132 -2.84 15.01 1.49
C LYS A 132 -4.14 14.93 0.69
N ALA A 133 -4.17 14.18 -0.39
CA ALA A 133 -5.35 14.02 -1.25
C ALA A 133 -6.53 13.32 -0.53
N THR A 134 -6.25 12.56 0.51
CA THR A 134 -7.24 11.80 1.28
C THR A 134 -7.51 12.40 2.66
N GLU A 135 -7.04 13.62 2.92
CA GLU A 135 -7.30 14.32 4.18
C GLU A 135 -8.80 14.49 4.40
N GLY A 136 -9.27 14.21 5.63
CA GLY A 136 -10.68 14.30 6.00
C GLY A 136 -11.58 13.19 5.48
N GLN A 137 -11.08 12.25 4.67
CA GLN A 137 -11.88 11.12 4.22
C GLN A 137 -12.18 10.15 5.37
N PRO A 138 -13.41 9.61 5.46
CA PRO A 138 -13.77 8.64 6.50
C PRO A 138 -12.84 7.42 6.57
N TRP A 139 -12.33 6.98 5.43
CA TRP A 139 -11.33 5.90 5.38
C TRP A 139 -10.09 6.18 6.26
N ARG A 140 -9.70 7.44 6.41
CA ARG A 140 -8.55 7.86 7.23
C ARG A 140 -8.84 7.81 8.74
N THR A 141 -10.10 8.06 9.14
CA THR A 141 -10.48 8.37 10.51
C THR A 141 -11.45 7.39 11.15
N ALA A 142 -12.26 6.68 10.36
CA ALA A 142 -13.21 5.70 10.88
C ALA A 142 -12.49 4.51 11.51
N GLY A 143 -12.91 4.17 12.72
CA GLY A 143 -12.30 3.13 13.57
C GLY A 143 -12.48 1.68 13.10
#